data_56bdf8322a9347ad396cf6b3650657f6
#
_entry.id   56bdf8322a9347ad396cf6b3650657f6
#
_cell.length_a   1.000
_cell.length_b   1.000
_cell.length_c   1.000
_cell.angle_alpha   90.00
_cell.angle_beta   90.00
_cell.angle_gamma   90.00
#
_symmetry.space_group_name_H-M   'P 1'
#
loop_
_entity.id
_entity.type
_entity.pdbx_description
1 polymer ?
#
loop_
_entity_poly.entity_id
_entity_poly.type
_entity_poly.pdbx_seq_one_letter_code
_entity_poly.pdbx_strand_id
1 'polypeptide(L)'
;MRRSLSGVFDVCVSNATQFIYLLLLNIWMFSFLPEARALFDKKHYNLIAQITRSLNTYDSEKIIRVVVAIVENLVGDAALVEELLADFAIRKLNLLNQRIFKDHDISEMLRVVLDKLNADYDVLTSFDLYEKEVASGELHNGPRHSVDFWKENVRAFEADDFQLVKRLIELVDSKDEETVCVACNDLSYFAAFYPNGKKSRCDGG
;
A
#
# COMPACT_ATOMS: atom_id res chain seq x y z
N MET A 1 30.54 -11.50 41.48
CA MET A 1 30.63 -11.03 40.07
C MET A 1 29.21 -11.04 39.47
N ARG A 2 28.44 -9.96 39.65
CA ARG A 2 27.06 -9.83 39.12
C ARG A 2 27.20 -9.40 37.64
N ARG A 3 27.00 -10.30 36.70
CA ARG A 3 26.75 -9.92 35.31
C ARG A 3 25.42 -9.21 35.27
N SER A 4 25.44 -7.94 34.87
CA SER A 4 24.26 -7.09 34.73
C SER A 4 23.28 -7.76 33.73
N LEU A 5 22.01 -7.92 34.17
CA LEU A 5 20.92 -8.41 33.31
C LEU A 5 20.74 -7.55 32.02
N SER A 6 21.15 -6.29 32.06
CA SER A 6 21.15 -5.40 30.90
C SER A 6 22.01 -5.94 29.75
N GLY A 7 23.21 -6.47 30.04
CA GLY A 7 24.10 -7.01 29.00
C GLY A 7 23.55 -8.26 28.30
N VAL A 8 22.68 -9.05 28.98
CA VAL A 8 22.04 -10.23 28.38
C VAL A 8 20.89 -9.78 27.44
N PHE A 9 20.12 -8.76 27.84
CA PHE A 9 19.08 -8.17 26.99
C PHE A 9 19.69 -7.51 25.75
N ASP A 10 20.77 -6.77 25.88
CA ASP A 10 21.46 -6.14 24.75
C ASP A 10 21.99 -7.16 23.74
N VAL A 11 22.50 -8.29 24.19
CA VAL A 11 22.95 -9.38 23.33
C VAL A 11 21.78 -10.08 22.62
N CYS A 12 20.64 -10.27 23.30
CA CYS A 12 19.46 -10.87 22.69
C CYS A 12 18.84 -9.94 21.62
N VAL A 13 18.76 -8.63 21.88
CA VAL A 13 18.24 -7.64 20.93
C VAL A 13 19.18 -7.52 19.73
N SER A 14 20.51 -7.50 19.97
CA SER A 14 21.51 -7.47 18.90
C SER A 14 21.43 -8.72 18.00
N ASN A 15 21.27 -9.90 18.57
CA ASN A 15 21.11 -11.13 17.81
C ASN A 15 19.80 -11.15 17.00
N ALA A 16 18.70 -10.64 17.54
CA ALA A 16 17.43 -10.51 16.83
C ALA A 16 17.59 -9.53 15.64
N THR A 17 18.21 -8.39 15.85
CA THR A 17 18.48 -7.39 14.79
C THR A 17 19.36 -7.95 13.69
N GLN A 18 20.42 -8.69 14.05
CA GLN A 18 21.30 -9.35 13.09
C GLN A 18 20.57 -10.43 12.29
N PHE A 19 19.70 -11.21 12.93
CA PHE A 19 18.89 -12.21 12.25
C PHE A 19 17.92 -11.57 11.24
N ILE A 20 17.22 -10.51 11.63
CA ILE A 20 16.34 -9.76 10.73
C ILE A 20 17.10 -9.18 9.54
N TYR A 21 18.28 -8.59 9.79
CA TYR A 21 19.12 -8.08 8.71
C TYR A 21 19.50 -9.17 7.70
N LEU A 22 19.92 -10.35 8.17
CA LEU A 22 20.27 -11.48 7.30
C LEU A 22 19.06 -12.02 6.53
N LEU A 23 17.89 -12.07 7.16
CA LEU A 23 16.65 -12.47 6.51
C LEU A 23 16.28 -11.50 5.37
N LEU A 24 16.28 -10.21 5.66
CA LEU A 24 16.00 -9.18 4.66
C LEU A 24 17.03 -9.16 3.54
N LEU A 25 18.31 -9.41 3.85
CA LEU A 25 19.34 -9.54 2.83
C LEU A 25 19.07 -10.70 1.86
N ASN A 26 18.59 -11.84 2.37
CA ASN A 26 18.18 -12.95 1.50
C ASN A 26 16.97 -12.56 0.63
N ILE A 27 15.96 -11.88 1.20
CA ILE A 27 14.80 -11.38 0.43
C ILE A 27 15.29 -10.40 -0.65
N TRP A 28 16.23 -9.51 -0.32
CA TRP A 28 16.84 -8.62 -1.30
C TRP A 28 17.52 -9.38 -2.44
N MET A 29 18.28 -10.44 -2.14
CA MET A 29 18.89 -11.28 -3.18
C MET A 29 17.83 -11.93 -4.09
N PHE A 30 16.73 -12.44 -3.51
CA PHE A 30 15.62 -13.01 -4.29
C PHE A 30 14.86 -11.95 -5.11
N SER A 31 14.82 -10.70 -4.68
CA SER A 31 14.13 -9.62 -5.41
C SER A 31 14.74 -9.29 -6.78
N PHE A 32 15.96 -9.75 -7.07
CA PHE A 32 16.55 -9.65 -8.40
C PHE A 32 16.01 -10.68 -9.40
N LEU A 33 15.42 -11.77 -8.92
CA LEU A 33 14.94 -12.87 -9.75
C LEU A 33 13.44 -12.70 -10.03
N PRO A 34 13.00 -12.53 -11.30
CA PRO A 34 11.59 -12.38 -11.64
C PRO A 34 10.71 -13.52 -11.11
N GLU A 35 11.20 -14.76 -11.21
CA GLU A 35 10.48 -15.95 -10.75
C GLU A 35 10.28 -15.94 -9.22
N ALA A 36 11.24 -15.42 -8.49
CA ALA A 36 11.13 -15.29 -7.03
C ALA A 36 10.23 -14.12 -6.64
N ARG A 37 10.27 -13.01 -7.38
CA ARG A 37 9.37 -11.85 -7.14
C ARG A 37 7.90 -12.22 -7.26
N ALA A 38 7.56 -13.09 -8.22
CA ALA A 38 6.19 -13.58 -8.40
C ALA A 38 5.62 -14.31 -7.16
N LEU A 39 6.47 -14.69 -6.19
CA LEU A 39 6.07 -15.31 -4.93
C LEU A 39 5.92 -14.32 -3.78
N PHE A 40 6.21 -13.03 -4.00
CA PHE A 40 6.17 -12.00 -2.94
C PHE A 40 4.76 -11.51 -2.66
N ASP A 41 3.83 -11.76 -3.56
CA ASP A 41 2.45 -11.30 -3.52
C ASP A 41 1.66 -11.87 -2.32
N LYS A 42 0.46 -11.32 -2.12
CA LYS A 42 -0.47 -11.72 -1.06
C LYS A 42 -0.93 -13.18 -1.18
N LYS A 43 -1.02 -13.70 -2.42
CA LYS A 43 -1.52 -15.06 -2.67
C LYS A 43 -0.53 -16.13 -2.25
N HIS A 44 0.77 -15.85 -2.32
CA HIS A 44 1.83 -16.80 -1.99
C HIS A 44 2.37 -16.58 -0.57
N TYR A 45 3.34 -15.70 -0.39
CA TYR A 45 4.03 -15.53 0.90
C TYR A 45 3.71 -14.23 1.61
N ASN A 46 2.93 -13.33 0.99
CA ASN A 46 2.56 -12.03 1.55
C ASN A 46 3.79 -11.24 2.06
N LEU A 47 4.89 -11.30 1.33
CA LEU A 47 6.13 -10.62 1.71
C LEU A 47 6.02 -9.10 1.57
N ILE A 48 5.18 -8.60 0.65
CA ILE A 48 4.96 -7.17 0.45
C ILE A 48 4.50 -6.51 1.75
N ALA A 49 3.49 -7.06 2.42
CA ALA A 49 3.01 -6.53 3.70
C ALA A 49 4.09 -6.57 4.80
N GLN A 50 4.99 -7.55 4.77
CA GLN A 50 6.09 -7.65 5.73
C GLN A 50 7.20 -6.64 5.44
N ILE A 51 7.53 -6.44 4.16
CA ILE A 51 8.52 -5.46 3.70
C ILE A 51 8.04 -4.05 4.05
N THR A 52 6.80 -3.70 3.70
CA THR A 52 6.22 -2.37 3.99
C THR A 52 6.08 -2.10 5.49
N ARG A 53 5.76 -3.13 6.30
CA ARG A 53 5.79 -3.02 7.77
C ARG A 53 7.19 -2.72 8.27
N SER A 54 8.20 -3.34 7.69
CA SER A 54 9.60 -3.18 8.10
C SER A 54 10.14 -1.78 7.88
N LEU A 55 9.59 -1.00 6.93
CA LEU A 55 9.99 0.39 6.67
C LEU A 55 9.97 1.29 7.92
N ASN A 56 9.00 1.10 8.82
CA ASN A 56 8.82 1.94 10.00
C ASN A 56 9.02 1.18 11.34
N THR A 57 9.41 -0.09 11.27
CA THR A 57 9.59 -0.92 12.48
C THR A 57 11.01 -0.81 13.05
N TYR A 58 12.00 -0.59 12.19
CA TYR A 58 13.41 -0.63 12.58
C TYR A 58 14.07 0.74 12.46
N ASP A 59 14.94 1.06 13.44
CA ASP A 59 15.73 2.30 13.45
C ASP A 59 17.13 2.12 12.86
N SER A 60 17.57 0.90 12.66
CA SER A 60 18.88 0.59 12.12
C SER A 60 19.00 0.98 10.64
N GLU A 61 19.88 1.91 10.31
CA GLU A 61 20.14 2.33 8.92
C GLU A 61 20.49 1.17 8.00
N LYS A 62 21.22 0.15 8.50
CA LYS A 62 21.55 -1.05 7.74
C LYS A 62 20.29 -1.83 7.32
N ILE A 63 19.30 -1.94 8.21
CA ILE A 63 18.02 -2.61 7.92
C ILE A 63 17.21 -1.76 6.95
N ILE A 64 17.08 -0.45 7.22
CA ILE A 64 16.35 0.49 6.38
C ILE A 64 16.89 0.45 4.96
N ARG A 65 18.21 0.52 4.78
CA ARG A 65 18.86 0.43 3.47
C ARG A 65 18.46 -0.82 2.69
N VAL A 66 18.49 -1.98 3.33
CA VAL A 66 18.11 -3.24 2.67
C VAL A 66 16.63 -3.26 2.32
N VAL A 67 15.75 -2.77 3.21
CA VAL A 67 14.31 -2.72 2.94
C VAL A 67 14.00 -1.79 1.77
N VAL A 68 14.60 -0.59 1.72
CA VAL A 68 14.43 0.35 0.60
C VAL A 68 14.95 -0.24 -0.70
N ALA A 69 16.10 -0.94 -0.66
CA ALA A 69 16.67 -1.62 -1.83
C ALA A 69 15.76 -2.78 -2.35
N ILE A 70 15.07 -3.48 -1.45
CA ILE A 70 14.04 -4.45 -1.85
C ILE A 70 12.92 -3.73 -2.59
N VAL A 71 12.35 -2.66 -2.02
CA VAL A 71 11.26 -1.91 -2.63
C VAL A 71 11.69 -1.36 -4.00
N GLU A 72 12.91 -0.85 -4.13
CA GLU A 72 13.46 -0.38 -5.41
C GLU A 72 13.44 -1.47 -6.50
N ASN A 73 13.78 -2.71 -6.15
CA ASN A 73 13.73 -3.84 -7.09
C ASN A 73 12.29 -4.24 -7.46
N LEU A 74 11.32 -3.99 -6.57
CA LEU A 74 9.91 -4.35 -6.80
C LEU A 74 9.15 -3.33 -7.65
N VAL A 75 9.56 -2.06 -7.63
CA VAL A 75 8.90 -0.96 -8.36
C VAL A 75 8.90 -1.15 -9.89
N GLY A 76 9.66 -2.09 -10.43
CA GLY A 76 9.62 -2.45 -11.85
C GLY A 76 8.52 -3.46 -12.24
N ASP A 77 7.75 -3.98 -11.28
CA ASP A 77 6.72 -5.00 -11.49
C ASP A 77 5.34 -4.43 -11.13
N ALA A 78 4.48 -4.23 -12.14
CA ALA A 78 3.21 -3.54 -11.96
C ALA A 78 2.28 -4.21 -10.92
N ALA A 79 2.24 -5.54 -10.87
CA ALA A 79 1.40 -6.26 -9.91
C ALA A 79 1.89 -6.05 -8.47
N LEU A 80 3.22 -6.05 -8.25
CA LEU A 80 3.80 -5.83 -6.93
C LEU A 80 3.72 -4.34 -6.51
N VAL A 81 3.79 -3.42 -7.48
CA VAL A 81 3.55 -1.99 -7.24
C VAL A 81 2.14 -1.75 -6.73
N GLU A 82 1.12 -2.37 -7.34
CA GLU A 82 -0.25 -2.24 -6.88
C GLU A 82 -0.43 -2.71 -5.42
N GLU A 83 0.18 -3.84 -5.05
CA GLU A 83 0.18 -4.32 -3.66
C GLU A 83 0.97 -3.40 -2.70
N LEU A 84 2.12 -2.86 -3.13
CA LEU A 84 2.88 -1.89 -2.35
C LEU A 84 2.03 -0.63 -2.04
N LEU A 85 1.30 -0.14 -3.04
CA LEU A 85 0.42 1.03 -2.90
C LEU A 85 -0.78 0.72 -1.99
N ALA A 86 -1.40 -0.43 -2.14
CA ALA A 86 -2.49 -0.89 -1.27
C ALA A 86 -2.04 -0.99 0.20
N ASP A 87 -0.77 -1.30 0.44
CA ASP A 87 -0.17 -1.41 1.79
C ASP A 87 0.41 -0.07 2.30
N PHE A 88 0.03 1.05 1.68
CA PHE A 88 0.45 2.42 2.04
C PHE A 88 1.96 2.67 1.99
N ALA A 89 2.67 2.04 1.05
CA ALA A 89 4.13 2.17 0.93
C ALA A 89 4.57 3.63 0.77
N ILE A 90 3.90 4.44 -0.06
CA ILE A 90 4.22 5.87 -0.27
C ILE A 90 4.19 6.62 1.06
N ARG A 91 3.14 6.44 1.86
CA ARG A 91 3.02 7.11 3.17
C ARG A 91 4.14 6.71 4.12
N LYS A 92 4.47 5.41 4.16
CA LYS A 92 5.53 4.87 5.02
C LYS A 92 6.91 5.37 4.58
N LEU A 93 7.18 5.43 3.28
CA LEU A 93 8.41 5.96 2.71
C LEU A 93 8.55 7.46 2.92
N ASN A 94 7.46 8.23 2.79
CA ASN A 94 7.46 9.67 3.08
C ASN A 94 7.78 9.97 4.56
N LEU A 95 7.23 9.18 5.50
CA LEU A 95 7.60 9.29 6.92
C LEU A 95 9.08 8.99 7.14
N LEU A 96 9.60 7.98 6.44
CA LEU A 96 11.01 7.63 6.51
C LEU A 96 11.91 8.72 5.91
N ASN A 97 11.49 9.34 4.81
CA ASN A 97 12.23 10.42 4.13
C ASN A 97 12.35 11.71 4.95
N GLN A 98 11.53 11.87 6.01
CA GLN A 98 11.66 12.98 6.97
C GLN A 98 12.79 12.76 7.98
N ARG A 99 13.38 11.57 8.03
CA ARG A 99 14.49 11.25 8.94
C ARG A 99 15.82 11.70 8.36
N ILE A 100 16.74 12.05 9.25
CA ILE A 100 18.14 12.38 8.88
C ILE A 100 18.95 11.09 8.98
N PHE A 101 19.52 10.67 7.87
CA PHE A 101 20.39 9.50 7.79
C PHE A 101 21.86 9.92 7.72
N LYS A 102 22.75 9.13 8.34
CA LYS A 102 24.20 9.26 8.18
C LYS A 102 24.64 8.75 6.81
N ASP A 103 23.94 7.73 6.32
CA ASP A 103 24.16 7.14 5.00
C ASP A 103 23.35 7.91 3.94
N HIS A 104 24.04 8.72 3.15
CA HIS A 104 23.42 9.53 2.08
C HIS A 104 22.77 8.68 0.99
N ASP A 105 23.24 7.44 0.77
CA ASP A 105 22.67 6.54 -0.23
C ASP A 105 21.19 6.23 0.09
N ILE A 106 20.83 6.13 1.38
CA ILE A 106 19.44 5.88 1.79
C ILE A 106 18.51 6.99 1.32
N SER A 107 18.91 8.25 1.48
CA SER A 107 18.10 9.39 1.07
C SER A 107 17.92 9.44 -0.45
N GLU A 108 18.96 9.14 -1.21
CA GLU A 108 18.87 9.09 -2.67
C GLU A 108 17.99 7.93 -3.15
N MET A 109 18.14 6.74 -2.58
CA MET A 109 17.29 5.59 -2.89
C MET A 109 15.82 5.87 -2.55
N LEU A 110 15.54 6.50 -1.40
CA LEU A 110 14.18 6.89 -1.02
C LEU A 110 13.56 7.83 -2.03
N ARG A 111 14.31 8.83 -2.50
CA ARG A 111 13.86 9.78 -3.52
C ARG A 111 13.50 9.05 -4.82
N VAL A 112 14.40 8.21 -5.32
CA VAL A 112 14.19 7.45 -6.56
C VAL A 112 12.96 6.54 -6.48
N VAL A 113 12.81 5.84 -5.35
CA VAL A 113 11.66 4.93 -5.12
C VAL A 113 10.36 5.72 -5.02
N LEU A 114 10.35 6.85 -4.29
CA LEU A 114 9.17 7.70 -4.17
C LEU A 114 8.76 8.32 -5.50
N ASP A 115 9.71 8.81 -6.31
CA ASP A 115 9.43 9.38 -7.62
C ASP A 115 8.75 8.35 -8.54
N LYS A 116 9.25 7.10 -8.56
CA LYS A 116 8.67 6.01 -9.34
C LYS A 116 7.27 5.61 -8.82
N LEU A 117 7.13 5.39 -7.50
CA LEU A 117 5.84 4.99 -6.92
C LEU A 117 4.76 6.07 -7.07
N ASN A 118 5.11 7.36 -7.01
CA ASN A 118 4.16 8.43 -7.25
C ASN A 118 3.71 8.46 -8.71
N ALA A 119 4.63 8.27 -9.67
CA ALA A 119 4.27 8.19 -11.08
C ALA A 119 3.34 7.00 -11.37
N ASP A 120 3.62 5.84 -10.78
CA ASP A 120 2.76 4.65 -10.90
C ASP A 120 1.41 4.86 -10.19
N TYR A 121 1.40 5.54 -9.04
CA TYR A 121 0.18 5.88 -8.31
C TYR A 121 -0.76 6.74 -9.14
N ASP A 122 -0.24 7.79 -9.78
CA ASP A 122 -1.04 8.69 -10.63
C ASP A 122 -1.70 7.93 -11.79
N VAL A 123 -1.00 6.96 -12.37
CA VAL A 123 -1.55 6.09 -13.42
C VAL A 123 -2.61 5.15 -12.85
N LEU A 124 -2.30 4.46 -11.75
CA LEU A 124 -3.18 3.45 -11.15
C LEU A 124 -4.42 4.03 -10.49
N THR A 125 -4.41 5.31 -10.10
CA THR A 125 -5.56 6.03 -9.54
C THR A 125 -6.34 6.82 -10.58
N SER A 126 -6.10 6.62 -11.87
CA SER A 126 -6.89 7.30 -12.90
C SER A 126 -8.36 6.87 -12.84
N PHE A 127 -9.26 7.84 -13.01
CA PHE A 127 -10.71 7.60 -12.99
C PHE A 127 -11.13 6.64 -14.11
N ASP A 128 -10.50 6.72 -15.28
CA ASP A 128 -10.74 5.81 -16.41
C ASP A 128 -10.49 4.33 -16.06
N LEU A 129 -9.47 4.05 -15.23
CA LEU A 129 -9.19 2.69 -14.78
C LEU A 129 -10.20 2.22 -13.75
N TYR A 130 -10.66 3.12 -12.87
CA TYR A 130 -11.74 2.84 -11.94
C TYR A 130 -13.04 2.47 -12.67
N GLU A 131 -13.42 3.26 -13.70
CA GLU A 131 -14.59 2.96 -14.53
C GLU A 131 -14.52 1.58 -15.18
N LYS A 132 -13.36 1.23 -15.74
CA LYS A 132 -13.15 -0.09 -16.35
C LYS A 132 -13.28 -1.22 -15.33
N GLU A 133 -12.75 -1.03 -14.12
CA GLU A 133 -12.83 -2.02 -13.05
C GLU A 133 -14.27 -2.25 -12.59
N VAL A 134 -15.03 -1.17 -12.33
CA VAL A 134 -16.45 -1.26 -11.98
C VAL A 134 -17.28 -1.90 -13.11
N ALA A 135 -16.96 -1.58 -14.37
CA ALA A 135 -17.62 -2.18 -15.52
C ALA A 135 -17.34 -3.69 -15.65
N SER A 136 -16.15 -4.15 -15.28
CA SER A 136 -15.80 -5.58 -15.30
C SER A 136 -16.66 -6.41 -14.34
N GLY A 137 -17.10 -5.81 -13.24
CA GLY A 137 -17.87 -6.48 -12.20
C GLY A 137 -17.03 -7.21 -11.15
N GLU A 138 -15.71 -7.13 -11.24
CA GLU A 138 -14.75 -7.68 -10.29
C GLU A 138 -13.94 -6.53 -9.70
N LEU A 139 -14.09 -6.28 -8.40
CA LEU A 139 -13.37 -5.21 -7.68
C LEU A 139 -12.30 -5.81 -6.80
N HIS A 140 -11.12 -5.20 -6.84
CA HIS A 140 -9.99 -5.60 -6.00
C HIS A 140 -9.53 -4.44 -5.12
N ASN A 141 -9.19 -4.76 -3.87
CA ASN A 141 -8.69 -3.74 -2.97
C ASN A 141 -7.38 -3.15 -3.48
N GLY A 142 -7.36 -1.84 -3.73
CA GLY A 142 -6.21 -1.16 -4.34
C GLY A 142 -6.27 0.36 -4.19
N PRO A 143 -5.31 1.08 -4.79
CA PRO A 143 -5.21 2.54 -4.70
C PRO A 143 -6.45 3.30 -5.17
N ARG A 144 -7.17 2.76 -6.17
CA ARG A 144 -8.41 3.32 -6.73
C ARG A 144 -9.59 3.31 -5.75
N HIS A 145 -9.53 2.48 -4.71
CA HIS A 145 -10.55 2.37 -3.65
C HIS A 145 -10.10 3.06 -2.35
N SER A 146 -9.14 4.00 -2.45
CA SER A 146 -8.60 4.74 -1.30
C SER A 146 -9.43 5.98 -0.98
N VAL A 147 -9.32 6.43 0.27
CA VAL A 147 -9.93 7.69 0.74
C VAL A 147 -9.49 8.89 -0.11
N ASP A 148 -8.23 8.92 -0.54
CA ASP A 148 -7.68 10.05 -1.28
C ASP A 148 -8.21 10.07 -2.70
N PHE A 149 -8.30 8.92 -3.39
CA PHE A 149 -8.98 8.80 -4.67
C PHE A 149 -10.43 9.34 -4.61
N TRP A 150 -11.19 8.97 -3.60
CA TRP A 150 -12.59 9.38 -3.47
C TRP A 150 -12.76 10.87 -3.18
N LYS A 151 -11.87 11.48 -2.38
CA LYS A 151 -11.89 12.93 -2.14
C LYS A 151 -11.66 13.74 -3.42
N GLU A 152 -10.77 13.26 -4.28
CA GLU A 152 -10.42 13.94 -5.52
C GLU A 152 -11.48 13.76 -6.61
N ASN A 153 -12.08 12.56 -6.70
CA ASN A 153 -12.91 12.15 -7.83
C ASN A 153 -14.40 12.09 -7.55
N VAL A 154 -14.88 12.34 -6.33
CA VAL A 154 -16.30 12.14 -5.95
C VAL A 154 -17.31 12.84 -6.88
N ARG A 155 -16.94 13.99 -7.46
CA ARG A 155 -17.80 14.73 -8.39
C ARG A 155 -17.87 14.11 -9.78
N ALA A 156 -16.85 13.36 -10.19
CA ALA A 156 -16.87 12.67 -11.47
C ALA A 156 -17.98 11.59 -11.53
N PHE A 157 -18.41 11.09 -10.38
CA PHE A 157 -19.50 10.13 -10.27
C PHE A 157 -20.89 10.70 -10.58
N GLU A 158 -21.04 12.03 -10.76
CA GLU A 158 -22.25 12.67 -11.24
C GLU A 158 -22.52 12.37 -12.73
N ALA A 159 -21.47 11.98 -13.46
CA ALA A 159 -21.58 11.66 -14.87
C ALA A 159 -22.65 10.57 -15.12
N ASP A 160 -23.30 10.66 -16.28
CA ASP A 160 -24.29 9.69 -16.76
C ASP A 160 -25.36 9.31 -15.72
N ASP A 161 -25.84 10.32 -14.97
CA ASP A 161 -26.88 10.14 -13.95
C ASP A 161 -26.50 9.09 -12.91
N PHE A 162 -25.27 9.17 -12.36
CA PHE A 162 -24.73 8.27 -11.33
C PHE A 162 -24.65 6.80 -11.74
N GLN A 163 -24.43 6.50 -13.01
CA GLN A 163 -24.35 5.12 -13.50
C GLN A 163 -23.32 4.27 -12.74
N LEU A 164 -22.15 4.83 -12.43
CA LEU A 164 -21.13 4.10 -11.65
C LEU A 164 -21.59 3.79 -10.22
N VAL A 165 -22.30 4.72 -9.58
CA VAL A 165 -22.85 4.49 -8.23
C VAL A 165 -23.94 3.42 -8.27
N LYS A 166 -24.80 3.44 -9.28
CA LYS A 166 -25.83 2.40 -9.49
C LYS A 166 -25.16 1.04 -9.69
N ARG A 167 -24.08 1.00 -10.49
CA ARG A 167 -23.32 -0.24 -10.71
C ARG A 167 -22.66 -0.76 -9.43
N LEU A 168 -22.09 0.12 -8.59
CA LEU A 168 -21.57 -0.27 -7.28
C LEU A 168 -22.63 -0.88 -6.37
N ILE A 169 -23.84 -0.33 -6.39
CA ILE A 169 -24.98 -0.90 -5.61
C ILE A 169 -25.30 -2.32 -6.09
N GLU A 170 -25.30 -2.57 -7.41
CA GLU A 170 -25.50 -3.92 -7.95
C GLU A 170 -24.40 -4.90 -7.53
N LEU A 171 -23.15 -4.43 -7.43
CA LEU A 171 -22.00 -5.24 -7.04
C LEU A 171 -22.00 -5.66 -5.56
N VAL A 172 -22.80 -5.02 -4.71
CA VAL A 172 -23.02 -5.46 -3.32
C VAL A 172 -23.69 -6.83 -3.27
N ASP A 173 -24.43 -7.22 -4.29
CA ASP A 173 -25.07 -8.54 -4.41
C ASP A 173 -24.17 -9.58 -5.14
N SER A 174 -22.89 -9.28 -5.36
CA SER A 174 -21.94 -10.19 -5.98
C SER A 174 -21.71 -11.44 -5.12
N LYS A 175 -21.32 -12.53 -5.77
CA LYS A 175 -20.90 -13.78 -5.08
C LYS A 175 -19.47 -13.73 -4.57
N ASP A 176 -18.69 -12.79 -5.05
CA ASP A 176 -17.29 -12.59 -4.64
C ASP A 176 -17.22 -11.68 -3.42
N GLU A 177 -16.68 -12.21 -2.32
CA GLU A 177 -16.59 -11.49 -1.04
C GLU A 177 -15.69 -10.25 -1.12
N GLU A 178 -14.62 -10.30 -1.90
CA GLU A 178 -13.72 -9.14 -2.08
C GLU A 178 -14.44 -8.01 -2.79
N THR A 179 -15.12 -8.31 -3.89
CA THR A 179 -15.95 -7.34 -4.65
C THR A 179 -17.02 -6.69 -3.76
N VAL A 180 -17.73 -7.48 -2.95
CA VAL A 180 -18.75 -6.95 -2.02
C VAL A 180 -18.12 -6.01 -0.99
N CYS A 181 -17.00 -6.40 -0.38
CA CYS A 181 -16.30 -5.57 0.59
C CYS A 181 -15.85 -4.23 -0.01
N VAL A 182 -15.26 -4.27 -1.20
CA VAL A 182 -14.78 -3.07 -1.90
C VAL A 182 -15.96 -2.17 -2.31
N ALA A 183 -17.03 -2.72 -2.89
CA ALA A 183 -18.22 -1.97 -3.26
C ALA A 183 -18.87 -1.27 -2.05
N CYS A 184 -19.01 -1.96 -0.92
CA CYS A 184 -19.53 -1.37 0.32
C CYS A 184 -18.64 -0.23 0.84
N ASN A 185 -17.32 -0.40 0.78
CA ASN A 185 -16.37 0.62 1.19
C ASN A 185 -16.47 1.86 0.30
N ASP A 186 -16.52 1.68 -1.01
CA ASP A 186 -16.66 2.74 -2.00
C ASP A 186 -17.98 3.52 -1.84
N LEU A 187 -19.09 2.83 -1.65
CA LEU A 187 -20.35 3.48 -1.35
C LEU A 187 -20.32 4.27 -0.05
N SER A 188 -19.57 3.81 0.94
CA SER A 188 -19.36 4.55 2.19
C SER A 188 -18.57 5.85 1.96
N TYR A 189 -17.55 5.83 1.12
CA TYR A 189 -16.79 7.01 0.75
C TYR A 189 -17.63 7.98 -0.08
N PHE A 190 -18.40 7.48 -1.06
CA PHE A 190 -19.33 8.31 -1.81
C PHE A 190 -20.29 9.03 -0.85
N ALA A 191 -20.94 8.32 0.07
CA ALA A 191 -21.86 8.93 1.04
C ALA A 191 -21.17 9.92 1.99
N ALA A 192 -19.87 9.71 2.30
CA ALA A 192 -19.12 10.59 3.17
C ALA A 192 -18.65 11.89 2.49
N PHE A 193 -18.24 11.79 1.23
CA PHE A 193 -17.58 12.89 0.53
C PHE A 193 -18.48 13.63 -0.46
N TYR A 194 -19.59 13.01 -0.92
CA TYR A 194 -20.52 13.67 -1.83
C TYR A 194 -21.30 14.76 -1.09
N PRO A 195 -21.31 16.01 -1.59
CA PRO A 195 -21.84 17.17 -0.85
C PRO A 195 -23.32 17.06 -0.44
N ASN A 196 -24.13 16.33 -1.21
CA ASN A 196 -25.57 16.14 -0.96
C ASN A 196 -25.92 14.78 -0.33
N GLY A 197 -24.95 13.89 -0.13
CA GLY A 197 -25.15 12.55 0.41
C GLY A 197 -25.78 12.51 1.82
N LYS A 198 -25.65 13.60 2.58
CA LYS A 198 -26.20 13.72 3.95
C LYS A 198 -27.56 14.41 4.02
N LYS A 199 -28.05 15.04 2.94
CA LYS A 199 -29.30 15.82 2.98
C LYS A 199 -30.59 14.99 2.82
N SER A 200 -30.50 13.77 2.28
CA SER A 200 -31.66 12.93 2.02
C SER A 200 -32.29 12.26 3.25
N ARG A 201 -31.80 12.51 4.46
CA ARG A 201 -32.27 11.84 5.69
C ARG A 201 -33.13 12.68 6.61
N CYS A 202 -33.38 13.96 6.30
CA CYS A 202 -34.10 14.87 7.20
C CYS A 202 -35.44 15.39 6.69
N ASP A 203 -35.91 15.04 5.47
CA ASP A 203 -37.18 15.55 4.92
C ASP A 203 -38.25 14.46 4.77
N GLY A 204 -38.36 13.62 5.78
CA GLY A 204 -39.39 12.59 5.89
C GLY A 204 -40.01 12.60 7.30
N GLY A 205 -40.65 13.68 7.66
CA GLY A 205 -41.46 13.79 8.86
C GLY A 205 -42.89 14.12 8.48
#